data_02d4ce53e0bc7e17ea05b009cd29b5ea
#
_entry.id   02d4ce53e0bc7e17ea05b009cd29b5ea
#
_cell.length_a   1.000
_cell.length_b   1.000
_cell.length_c   1.000
_cell.angle_alpha   90.00
_cell.angle_beta   90.00
_cell.angle_gamma   90.00
#
_symmetry.space_group_name_H-M   'P 1'
#
loop_
_entity.id
_entity.type
_entity.pdbx_description
1 polymer ?
#
loop_
_entity_poly.entity_id
_entity_poly.type
_entity_poly.pdbx_seq_one_letter_code
_entity_poly.pdbx_strand_id
1 'polypeptide(L)'
;MEIKINNLTYIKEKKKILNNINHTFDEGITAIMGYSCGKSTILKLINYLGKPTKGQIYINNIKLTKGININKIRPKIGYLPQEKETSFFNRTVYEEVSFGLKHFKIKDNHQKKVSEALKLVGLNDNYINMNPFNLSYGEKTKLALACLLVTNPDIILLDEPTLGLDNQSKKNLINLLNELKANKTIIINTNDIEFISKITNNILVMDKGNIIYQGTLEDLYKSNIDNLALPAELEFIKYVNQTKNIKLNYHNNINKLSKEIKNHVKK
;
A
#
# COMPACT_ATOMS: atom_id res chain seq x y z
N MET A 1 6.99 -4.13 -12.85
CA MET A 1 7.32 -2.82 -13.52
C MET A 1 8.13 -1.94 -12.58
N GLU A 2 9.17 -1.25 -13.07
CA GLU A 2 9.98 -0.29 -12.29
C GLU A 2 9.31 1.10 -12.27
N ILE A 3 9.35 1.78 -11.11
CA ILE A 3 8.97 3.20 -10.96
C ILE A 3 10.17 3.96 -10.42
N LYS A 4 10.70 4.91 -11.18
CA LYS A 4 11.85 5.71 -10.79
C LYS A 4 11.44 7.16 -10.53
N ILE A 5 11.77 7.65 -9.35
CA ILE A 5 11.53 9.04 -8.92
C ILE A 5 12.87 9.76 -8.85
N ASN A 6 13.00 10.88 -9.57
CA ASN A 6 14.21 11.68 -9.63
C ASN A 6 13.95 13.11 -9.17
N ASN A 7 14.61 13.54 -8.09
CA ASN A 7 14.59 14.90 -7.52
C ASN A 7 13.18 15.47 -7.35
N LEU A 8 12.23 14.63 -6.93
CA LEU A 8 10.82 14.97 -6.86
C LEU A 8 10.56 15.97 -5.72
N THR A 9 10.09 17.15 -6.08
CA THR A 9 9.63 18.17 -5.14
C THR A 9 8.19 18.55 -5.47
N TYR A 10 7.35 18.64 -4.44
CA TYR A 10 5.97 19.04 -4.59
C TYR A 10 5.60 20.11 -3.56
N ILE A 11 5.11 21.25 -4.04
CA ILE A 11 4.69 22.40 -3.24
C ILE A 11 3.18 22.58 -3.49
N LYS A 12 2.40 22.67 -2.42
CA LYS A 12 0.96 22.98 -2.46
C LYS A 12 0.71 24.12 -1.48
N GLU A 13 0.02 25.18 -1.94
CA GLU A 13 -0.35 26.34 -1.11
C GLU A 13 0.84 26.94 -0.34
N LYS A 14 1.97 27.13 -1.02
CA LYS A 14 3.25 27.59 -0.48
C LYS A 14 3.91 26.63 0.53
N LYS A 15 3.30 25.50 0.87
CA LYS A 15 3.88 24.48 1.75
C LYS A 15 4.58 23.42 0.93
N LYS A 16 5.85 23.15 1.24
CA LYS A 16 6.62 22.06 0.64
C LYS A 16 6.16 20.73 1.26
N ILE A 17 5.50 19.89 0.47
CA ILE A 17 4.97 18.58 0.89
C ILE A 17 6.00 17.48 0.67
N LEU A 18 6.71 17.54 -0.46
CA LEU A 18 7.81 16.62 -0.80
C LEU A 18 9.05 17.43 -1.14
N ASN A 19 10.20 16.97 -0.68
CA ASN A 19 11.47 17.67 -0.81
C ASN A 19 12.55 16.76 -1.38
N ASN A 20 12.83 16.93 -2.69
CA ASN A 20 13.93 16.26 -3.38
C ASN A 20 13.96 14.73 -3.20
N ILE A 21 12.82 14.08 -3.34
CA ILE A 21 12.70 12.63 -3.21
C ILE A 21 13.38 11.95 -4.38
N ASN A 22 14.27 11.00 -4.08
CA ASN A 22 14.91 10.11 -5.03
C ASN A 22 14.71 8.68 -4.56
N HIS A 23 14.07 7.85 -5.38
CA HIS A 23 13.83 6.44 -5.07
C HIS A 23 13.44 5.65 -6.31
N THR A 24 13.73 4.36 -6.29
CA THR A 24 13.26 3.39 -7.30
C THR A 24 12.43 2.32 -6.60
N PHE A 25 11.21 2.11 -7.08
CA PHE A 25 10.35 1.00 -6.66
C PHE A 25 10.42 -0.09 -7.71
N ASP A 26 10.87 -1.26 -7.28
CA ASP A 26 10.96 -2.46 -8.09
C ASP A 26 9.76 -3.39 -7.89
N GLU A 27 9.74 -4.53 -8.57
CA GLU A 27 8.75 -5.58 -8.34
C GLU A 27 8.78 -6.07 -6.90
N GLY A 28 7.62 -6.41 -6.40
CA GLY A 28 7.40 -6.73 -4.99
C GLY A 28 6.61 -5.65 -4.25
N ILE A 29 6.66 -5.70 -2.93
CA ILE A 29 5.94 -4.76 -2.08
C ILE A 29 6.93 -3.83 -1.38
N THR A 30 6.71 -2.52 -1.50
CA THR A 30 7.37 -1.48 -0.68
C THR A 30 6.33 -0.81 0.20
N ALA A 31 6.55 -0.81 1.52
CA ALA A 31 5.72 -0.08 2.47
C ALA A 31 6.33 1.30 2.77
N ILE A 32 5.49 2.35 2.74
CA ILE A 32 5.88 3.71 3.11
C ILE A 32 5.21 4.06 4.43
N MET A 33 6.01 4.42 5.43
CA MET A 33 5.59 4.78 6.78
C MET A 33 5.88 6.25 7.08
N GLY A 34 5.24 6.79 8.13
CA GLY A 34 5.43 8.15 8.63
C GLY A 34 4.10 8.91 8.80
N TYR A 35 4.09 9.96 9.60
CA TYR A 35 2.88 10.72 9.90
C TYR A 35 2.90 12.07 9.18
N SER A 36 1.82 12.41 8.46
CA SER A 36 1.63 13.72 7.77
C SER A 36 2.82 14.19 6.94
N CYS A 37 3.58 13.25 6.35
CA CYS A 37 4.88 13.48 5.70
C CYS A 37 4.85 13.45 4.17
N GLY A 38 3.65 13.37 3.55
CA GLY A 38 3.51 13.39 2.08
C GLY A 38 3.36 12.03 1.41
N LYS A 39 3.18 10.92 2.16
CA LYS A 39 2.99 9.56 1.61
C LYS A 39 1.92 9.50 0.52
N SER A 40 0.68 9.93 0.84
CA SER A 40 -0.43 9.94 -0.12
C SER A 40 -0.13 10.83 -1.34
N THR A 41 0.68 11.87 -1.17
CA THR A 41 1.10 12.74 -2.27
C THR A 41 2.01 11.99 -3.25
N ILE A 42 2.93 11.15 -2.77
CA ILE A 42 3.77 10.31 -3.65
C ILE A 42 2.88 9.40 -4.50
N LEU A 43 1.92 8.67 -3.90
CA LEU A 43 1.02 7.79 -4.65
C LEU A 43 0.20 8.57 -5.69
N LYS A 44 -0.33 9.74 -5.31
CA LYS A 44 -1.08 10.60 -6.22
C LYS A 44 -0.23 11.08 -7.41
N LEU A 45 1.04 11.42 -7.18
CA LEU A 45 1.95 11.85 -8.25
C LEU A 45 2.35 10.68 -9.17
N ILE A 46 2.58 9.47 -8.64
CA ILE A 46 2.81 8.25 -9.44
C ILE A 46 1.58 7.95 -10.29
N ASN A 47 0.37 8.08 -9.74
CA ASN A 47 -0.88 7.90 -10.48
C ASN A 47 -1.22 9.10 -11.40
N TYR A 48 -0.34 10.09 -11.50
CA TYR A 48 -0.53 11.31 -12.29
C TYR A 48 -1.83 12.09 -11.95
N LEU A 49 -2.24 12.06 -10.68
CA LEU A 49 -3.33 12.89 -10.15
C LEU A 49 -2.87 14.30 -9.75
N GLY A 50 -1.62 14.61 -9.99
CA GLY A 50 -0.99 15.90 -9.80
C GLY A 50 0.29 15.98 -10.61
N LYS A 51 0.85 17.19 -10.72
CA LYS A 51 2.15 17.40 -11.37
C LYS A 51 3.18 17.78 -10.32
N PRO A 52 4.38 17.19 -10.33
CA PRO A 52 5.46 17.63 -9.46
C PRO A 52 5.84 19.09 -9.76
N THR A 53 6.24 19.84 -8.74
CA THR A 53 6.75 21.21 -8.90
C THR A 53 8.14 21.18 -9.52
N LYS A 54 8.98 20.19 -9.12
CA LYS A 54 10.28 19.91 -9.70
C LYS A 54 10.50 18.39 -9.73
N GLY A 55 11.47 17.96 -10.54
CA GLY A 55 11.81 16.55 -10.67
C GLY A 55 10.91 15.81 -11.65
N GLN A 56 11.05 14.50 -11.70
CA GLN A 56 10.42 13.65 -12.73
C GLN A 56 10.13 12.26 -12.17
N ILE A 57 9.09 11.64 -12.72
CA ILE A 57 8.72 10.24 -12.44
C ILE A 57 8.78 9.48 -13.76
N TYR A 58 9.35 8.28 -13.72
CA TYR A 58 9.42 7.37 -14.85
C TYR A 58 8.78 6.04 -14.47
N ILE A 59 8.11 5.40 -15.42
CA ILE A 59 7.62 4.02 -15.33
C ILE A 59 8.22 3.26 -16.48
N ASN A 60 9.02 2.22 -16.21
CA ASN A 60 9.78 1.47 -17.21
C ASN A 60 10.50 2.42 -18.20
N ASN A 61 11.27 3.39 -17.69
CA ASN A 61 11.97 4.42 -18.44
C ASN A 61 11.08 5.40 -19.25
N ILE A 62 9.75 5.27 -19.18
CA ILE A 62 8.83 6.22 -19.81
C ILE A 62 8.52 7.34 -18.83
N LYS A 63 8.91 8.56 -19.18
CA LYS A 63 8.62 9.75 -18.37
C LYS A 63 7.11 10.00 -18.29
N LEU A 64 6.60 10.17 -17.08
CA LEU A 64 5.20 10.57 -16.86
C LEU A 64 5.00 12.03 -17.27
N THR A 65 4.28 12.23 -18.37
CA THR A 65 3.92 13.55 -18.89
C THR A 65 2.48 13.54 -19.39
N LYS A 66 1.86 14.73 -19.51
CA LYS A 66 0.52 14.87 -20.12
C LYS A 66 0.51 14.35 -21.56
N GLY A 67 -0.54 13.65 -21.95
CA GLY A 67 -0.74 13.21 -23.33
C GLY A 67 -0.60 11.71 -23.53
N ILE A 68 0.01 11.29 -24.63
CA ILE A 68 0.03 9.89 -25.10
C ILE A 68 0.66 8.93 -24.04
N ASN A 69 1.69 9.37 -23.34
CA ASN A 69 2.39 8.52 -22.38
C ASN A 69 1.51 8.13 -21.21
N ILE A 70 0.74 9.08 -20.65
CA ILE A 70 -0.16 8.78 -19.52
C ILE A 70 -1.31 7.87 -19.94
N ASN A 71 -1.87 8.03 -21.13
CA ASN A 71 -2.96 7.20 -21.62
C ASN A 71 -2.54 5.73 -21.82
N LYS A 72 -1.27 5.48 -22.16
CA LYS A 72 -0.71 4.12 -22.28
C LYS A 72 -0.42 3.47 -20.92
N ILE A 73 -0.07 4.29 -19.92
CA ILE A 73 0.38 3.81 -18.61
C ILE A 73 -0.80 3.67 -17.65
N ARG A 74 -1.81 4.54 -17.72
CA ARG A 74 -2.92 4.58 -16.78
C ARG A 74 -3.67 3.26 -16.59
N PRO A 75 -3.96 2.45 -17.63
CA PRO A 75 -4.59 1.15 -17.46
C PRO A 75 -3.75 0.15 -16.64
N LYS A 76 -2.44 0.42 -16.53
CA LYS A 76 -1.48 -0.43 -15.81
C LYS A 76 -1.29 -0.05 -14.35
N ILE A 77 -1.94 1.04 -13.89
CA ILE A 77 -1.85 1.53 -12.52
C ILE A 77 -3.21 1.41 -11.86
N GLY A 78 -3.30 0.61 -10.81
CA GLY A 78 -4.41 0.61 -9.88
C GLY A 78 -4.11 1.48 -8.67
N TYR A 79 -5.06 2.32 -8.25
CA TYR A 79 -4.92 3.18 -7.08
C TYR A 79 -6.12 3.07 -6.16
N LEU A 80 -5.86 2.72 -4.90
CA LEU A 80 -6.83 2.74 -3.81
C LEU A 80 -6.57 4.00 -2.96
N PRO A 81 -7.47 4.99 -2.96
CA PRO A 81 -7.34 6.16 -2.09
C PRO A 81 -7.73 5.85 -0.65
N GLN A 82 -7.29 6.67 0.29
CA GLN A 82 -7.66 6.56 1.70
C GLN A 82 -9.18 6.72 1.90
N GLU A 83 -9.79 7.72 1.26
CA GLU A 83 -11.24 7.94 1.25
C GLU A 83 -11.89 7.19 0.09
N LYS A 84 -12.31 5.93 0.34
CA LYS A 84 -12.84 5.03 -0.69
C LYS A 84 -14.22 5.47 -1.18
N GLU A 85 -15.05 6.03 -0.29
CA GLU A 85 -16.43 6.42 -0.59
C GLU A 85 -16.54 7.51 -1.67
N THR A 86 -15.54 8.40 -1.75
CA THR A 86 -15.50 9.45 -2.77
C THR A 86 -15.22 8.92 -4.18
N SER A 87 -14.89 7.62 -4.30
CA SER A 87 -14.56 6.99 -5.58
C SER A 87 -15.75 6.32 -6.24
N PHE A 88 -16.86 6.09 -5.52
CA PHE A 88 -18.04 5.42 -6.05
C PHE A 88 -19.05 6.41 -6.65
N PHE A 89 -19.58 6.06 -7.83
CA PHE A 89 -20.54 6.91 -8.54
C PHE A 89 -21.59 6.12 -9.36
N ASN A 90 -21.47 4.81 -9.45
CA ASN A 90 -22.43 3.98 -10.17
C ASN A 90 -23.55 3.47 -9.23
N ARG A 91 -24.64 2.98 -9.82
CA ARG A 91 -25.82 2.52 -9.09
C ARG A 91 -25.66 1.11 -8.52
N THR A 92 -24.87 0.27 -9.16
CA THR A 92 -24.66 -1.11 -8.77
C THR A 92 -23.18 -1.45 -8.62
N VAL A 93 -22.86 -2.43 -7.77
CA VAL A 93 -21.52 -3.01 -7.63
C VAL A 93 -20.98 -3.48 -8.98
N TYR A 94 -21.83 -4.12 -9.80
CA TYR A 94 -21.44 -4.55 -11.16
C TYR A 94 -20.97 -3.39 -12.02
N GLU A 95 -21.75 -2.32 -12.06
CA GLU A 95 -21.41 -1.14 -12.85
C GLU A 95 -20.12 -0.48 -12.34
N GLU A 96 -19.94 -0.41 -11.02
CA GLU A 96 -18.77 0.18 -10.40
C GLU A 96 -17.50 -0.62 -10.75
N VAL A 97 -17.49 -1.95 -10.56
CA VAL A 97 -16.34 -2.79 -10.88
C VAL A 97 -16.08 -2.82 -12.39
N SER A 98 -17.12 -2.94 -13.22
CA SER A 98 -16.96 -3.00 -14.68
C SER A 98 -16.56 -1.66 -15.32
N PHE A 99 -16.64 -0.55 -14.57
CA PHE A 99 -16.31 0.78 -15.11
C PHE A 99 -14.90 0.85 -15.70
N GLY A 100 -13.90 0.33 -14.97
CA GLY A 100 -12.51 0.31 -15.45
C GLY A 100 -12.35 -0.47 -16.76
N LEU A 101 -13.03 -1.60 -16.89
CA LEU A 101 -13.01 -2.41 -18.13
C LEU A 101 -13.59 -1.65 -19.32
N LYS A 102 -14.73 -0.97 -19.11
CA LYS A 102 -15.39 -0.15 -20.12
C LYS A 102 -14.54 1.05 -20.52
N HIS A 103 -14.03 1.78 -19.51
CA HIS A 103 -13.24 2.99 -19.70
C HIS A 103 -11.95 2.72 -20.50
N PHE A 104 -11.25 1.65 -20.18
CA PHE A 104 -10.02 1.26 -20.87
C PHE A 104 -10.27 0.39 -22.11
N LYS A 105 -11.54 0.17 -22.51
CA LYS A 105 -11.96 -0.58 -23.69
C LYS A 105 -11.37 -2.01 -23.72
N ILE A 106 -11.32 -2.65 -22.55
CA ILE A 106 -10.84 -4.03 -22.42
C ILE A 106 -11.91 -4.96 -23.02
N LYS A 107 -11.53 -5.69 -24.10
CA LYS A 107 -12.43 -6.58 -24.85
C LYS A 107 -12.45 -7.98 -24.24
N ASP A 108 -12.98 -8.13 -23.04
CA ASP A 108 -13.11 -9.41 -22.35
C ASP A 108 -14.55 -9.64 -21.88
N ASN A 109 -14.85 -10.84 -21.42
CA ASN A 109 -16.12 -11.09 -20.72
C ASN A 109 -16.16 -10.33 -19.39
N HIS A 110 -16.79 -9.15 -19.40
CA HIS A 110 -16.87 -8.27 -18.25
C HIS A 110 -17.57 -8.95 -17.06
N GLN A 111 -18.63 -9.75 -17.30
CA GLN A 111 -19.34 -10.42 -16.23
C GLN A 111 -18.44 -11.41 -15.49
N LYS A 112 -17.66 -12.20 -16.24
CA LYS A 112 -16.69 -13.13 -15.66
C LYS A 112 -15.61 -12.40 -14.87
N LYS A 113 -15.00 -11.34 -15.45
CA LYS A 113 -13.97 -10.54 -14.77
C LYS A 113 -14.47 -9.86 -13.50
N VAL A 114 -15.70 -9.34 -13.51
CA VAL A 114 -16.31 -8.73 -12.32
C VAL A 114 -16.52 -9.77 -11.22
N SER A 115 -17.08 -10.95 -11.55
CA SER A 115 -17.26 -12.02 -10.58
C SER A 115 -15.92 -12.51 -10.00
N GLU A 116 -14.90 -12.69 -10.84
CA GLU A 116 -13.55 -13.04 -10.39
C GLU A 116 -12.94 -11.99 -9.46
N ALA A 117 -13.04 -10.70 -9.82
CA ALA A 117 -12.52 -9.60 -9.01
C ALA A 117 -13.23 -9.50 -7.64
N LEU A 118 -14.54 -9.68 -7.60
CA LEU A 118 -15.29 -9.71 -6.34
C LEU A 118 -14.88 -10.88 -5.46
N LYS A 119 -14.73 -12.08 -6.02
CA LYS A 119 -14.27 -13.28 -5.29
C LYS A 119 -12.88 -13.10 -4.70
N LEU A 120 -11.94 -12.49 -5.44
CA LEU A 120 -10.58 -12.20 -4.97
C LEU A 120 -10.56 -11.37 -3.68
N VAL A 121 -11.52 -10.46 -3.52
CA VAL A 121 -11.60 -9.59 -2.34
C VAL A 121 -12.56 -10.12 -1.26
N GLY A 122 -13.14 -11.31 -1.45
CA GLY A 122 -14.08 -11.94 -0.51
C GLY A 122 -15.48 -11.31 -0.53
N LEU A 123 -15.92 -10.83 -1.68
CA LEU A 123 -17.32 -10.50 -1.97
C LEU A 123 -17.89 -11.57 -2.92
N ASN A 124 -19.11 -12.05 -2.63
CA ASN A 124 -19.77 -13.02 -3.48
C ASN A 124 -20.70 -12.37 -4.52
N ASP A 125 -21.25 -13.16 -5.42
CA ASP A 125 -22.09 -12.66 -6.51
C ASP A 125 -23.43 -12.02 -6.03
N ASN A 126 -23.83 -12.22 -4.77
CA ASN A 126 -25.03 -11.57 -4.22
C ASN A 126 -24.90 -10.05 -4.11
N TYR A 127 -23.68 -9.55 -4.08
CA TYR A 127 -23.39 -8.11 -4.05
C TYR A 127 -23.56 -7.41 -5.41
N ILE A 128 -23.59 -8.15 -6.50
CA ILE A 128 -23.52 -7.60 -7.88
C ILE A 128 -24.55 -6.51 -8.15
N ASN A 129 -25.79 -6.71 -7.69
CA ASN A 129 -26.91 -5.78 -7.90
C ASN A 129 -27.10 -4.78 -6.76
N MET A 130 -26.28 -4.84 -5.70
CA MET A 130 -26.38 -3.92 -4.57
C MET A 130 -25.88 -2.54 -4.93
N ASN A 131 -26.42 -1.52 -4.26
CA ASN A 131 -25.91 -0.17 -4.38
C ASN A 131 -24.61 -0.06 -3.55
N PRO A 132 -23.47 0.44 -4.13
CA PRO A 132 -22.20 0.62 -3.42
C PRO A 132 -22.30 1.42 -2.13
N PHE A 133 -23.19 2.41 -2.08
CA PHE A 133 -23.35 3.28 -0.91
C PHE A 133 -24.02 2.56 0.28
N ASN A 134 -24.76 1.48 0.05
CA ASN A 134 -25.41 0.69 1.09
C ASN A 134 -24.47 -0.34 1.75
N LEU A 135 -23.25 -0.47 1.24
CA LEU A 135 -22.25 -1.38 1.80
C LEU A 135 -21.66 -0.83 3.11
N SER A 136 -21.30 -1.71 4.02
CA SER A 136 -20.48 -1.36 5.18
C SER A 136 -19.11 -0.81 4.77
N TYR A 137 -18.42 -0.11 5.66
CA TYR A 137 -17.11 0.45 5.34
C TYR A 137 -16.08 -0.61 4.92
N GLY A 138 -16.08 -1.79 5.55
CA GLY A 138 -15.22 -2.92 5.18
C GLY A 138 -15.55 -3.47 3.80
N GLU A 139 -16.84 -3.62 3.47
CA GLU A 139 -17.30 -4.07 2.14
C GLU A 139 -16.96 -3.01 1.06
N LYS A 140 -17.10 -1.72 1.38
CA LYS A 140 -16.65 -0.64 0.49
C LYS A 140 -15.15 -0.71 0.21
N THR A 141 -14.34 -1.06 1.20
CA THR A 141 -12.90 -1.28 1.00
C THR A 141 -12.63 -2.46 0.07
N LYS A 142 -13.35 -3.58 0.24
CA LYS A 142 -13.27 -4.73 -0.66
C LYS A 142 -13.74 -4.38 -2.07
N LEU A 143 -14.85 -3.64 -2.20
CA LEU A 143 -15.33 -3.19 -3.50
C LEU A 143 -14.31 -2.30 -4.22
N ALA A 144 -13.71 -1.33 -3.53
CA ALA A 144 -12.68 -0.46 -4.11
C ALA A 144 -11.45 -1.25 -4.58
N LEU A 145 -11.05 -2.29 -3.81
CA LEU A 145 -10.00 -3.24 -4.24
C LEU A 145 -10.42 -4.02 -5.49
N ALA A 146 -11.69 -4.50 -5.57
CA ALA A 146 -12.18 -5.20 -6.76
C ALA A 146 -12.15 -4.29 -8.00
N CYS A 147 -12.60 -3.02 -7.87
CA CYS A 147 -12.55 -2.02 -8.94
C CYS A 147 -11.13 -1.76 -9.44
N LEU A 148 -10.15 -1.80 -8.55
CA LEU A 148 -8.75 -1.65 -8.90
C LEU A 148 -8.21 -2.91 -9.60
N LEU A 149 -8.52 -4.11 -9.09
CA LEU A 149 -7.93 -5.37 -9.54
C LEU A 149 -8.55 -5.90 -10.83
N VAL A 150 -9.80 -5.53 -11.16
CA VAL A 150 -10.52 -6.03 -12.35
C VAL A 150 -9.79 -5.78 -13.67
N THR A 151 -8.99 -4.70 -13.75
CA THR A 151 -8.18 -4.35 -14.91
C THR A 151 -6.83 -5.07 -14.93
N ASN A 152 -6.51 -5.85 -13.91
CA ASN A 152 -5.24 -6.54 -13.72
C ASN A 152 -4.02 -5.61 -13.88
N PRO A 153 -3.90 -4.54 -13.09
CA PRO A 153 -2.81 -3.57 -13.22
C PRO A 153 -1.45 -4.19 -12.87
N ASP A 154 -0.38 -3.67 -13.48
CA ASP A 154 1.01 -4.08 -13.18
C ASP A 154 1.56 -3.35 -11.95
N ILE A 155 1.03 -2.14 -11.68
CA ILE A 155 1.38 -1.30 -10.53
C ILE A 155 0.15 -1.15 -9.65
N ILE A 156 0.31 -1.40 -8.36
CA ILE A 156 -0.76 -1.29 -7.35
C ILE A 156 -0.33 -0.29 -6.29
N LEU A 157 -1.10 0.78 -6.13
CA LEU A 157 -0.88 1.85 -5.16
C LEU A 157 -2.00 1.80 -4.13
N LEU A 158 -1.67 1.54 -2.86
CA LEU A 158 -2.65 1.40 -1.78
C LEU A 158 -2.40 2.46 -0.69
N ASP A 159 -3.40 3.29 -0.43
CA ASP A 159 -3.35 4.31 0.62
C ASP A 159 -4.22 3.88 1.80
N GLU A 160 -3.59 3.48 2.91
CA GLU A 160 -4.21 2.95 4.12
C GLU A 160 -5.24 1.82 3.82
N PRO A 161 -4.82 0.71 3.20
CA PRO A 161 -5.74 -0.33 2.73
C PRO A 161 -6.40 -1.14 3.85
N THR A 162 -5.85 -1.10 5.08
CA THR A 162 -6.38 -1.86 6.23
C THR A 162 -7.45 -1.12 7.01
N LEU A 163 -7.67 0.17 6.74
CA LEU A 163 -8.69 0.96 7.44
C LEU A 163 -10.09 0.36 7.23
N GLY A 164 -10.77 0.09 8.35
CA GLY A 164 -12.13 -0.46 8.39
C GLY A 164 -12.25 -1.95 8.07
N LEU A 165 -11.13 -2.66 7.88
CA LEU A 165 -11.14 -4.11 7.73
C LEU A 165 -11.14 -4.80 9.10
N ASP A 166 -11.97 -5.82 9.26
CA ASP A 166 -11.87 -6.77 10.36
C ASP A 166 -10.64 -7.69 10.21
N ASN A 167 -10.35 -8.45 11.25
CA ASN A 167 -9.17 -9.32 11.29
C ASN A 167 -9.16 -10.37 10.16
N GLN A 168 -10.33 -10.90 9.79
CA GLN A 168 -10.42 -11.89 8.71
C GLN A 168 -10.17 -11.24 7.36
N SER A 169 -10.75 -10.06 7.11
CA SER A 169 -10.51 -9.28 5.87
C SER A 169 -9.08 -8.81 5.75
N LYS A 170 -8.42 -8.42 6.86
CA LYS A 170 -6.97 -8.14 6.87
C LYS A 170 -6.14 -9.36 6.48
N LYS A 171 -6.46 -10.55 7.02
CA LYS A 171 -5.76 -11.80 6.63
C LYS A 171 -5.93 -12.11 5.15
N ASN A 172 -7.15 -11.95 4.62
CA ASN A 172 -7.41 -12.16 3.21
C ASN A 172 -6.63 -11.18 2.33
N LEU A 173 -6.55 -9.91 2.72
CA LEU A 173 -5.74 -8.91 2.02
C LEU A 173 -4.25 -9.26 2.05
N ILE A 174 -3.71 -9.72 3.19
CA ILE A 174 -2.33 -10.18 3.32
C ILE A 174 -2.05 -11.32 2.33
N ASN A 175 -2.91 -12.33 2.27
CA ASN A 175 -2.75 -13.46 1.35
C ASN A 175 -2.77 -13.00 -0.10
N LEU A 176 -3.75 -12.17 -0.48
CA LEU A 176 -3.88 -11.60 -1.81
C LEU A 176 -2.61 -10.82 -2.22
N LEU A 177 -2.09 -9.95 -1.35
CA LEU A 177 -0.88 -9.18 -1.63
C LEU A 177 0.36 -10.07 -1.76
N ASN A 178 0.45 -11.13 -0.94
CA ASN A 178 1.55 -12.10 -1.04
C ASN A 178 1.52 -12.89 -2.35
N GLU A 179 0.34 -13.18 -2.91
CA GLU A 179 0.20 -13.79 -4.24
C GLU A 179 0.58 -12.81 -5.36
N LEU A 180 0.14 -11.56 -5.25
CA LEU A 180 0.34 -10.54 -6.29
C LEU A 180 1.78 -10.03 -6.39
N LYS A 181 2.54 -10.03 -5.29
CA LYS A 181 3.89 -9.41 -5.23
C LYS A 181 4.93 -10.02 -6.16
N ALA A 182 4.73 -11.26 -6.60
CA ALA A 182 5.68 -11.97 -7.47
C ALA A 182 5.82 -11.34 -8.87
N ASN A 183 4.78 -10.64 -9.35
CA ASN A 183 4.70 -10.14 -10.72
C ASN A 183 4.24 -8.69 -10.81
N LYS A 184 4.12 -7.99 -9.69
CA LYS A 184 3.59 -6.62 -9.64
C LYS A 184 4.45 -5.73 -8.77
N THR A 185 4.46 -4.45 -9.08
CA THR A 185 5.04 -3.42 -8.21
C THR A 185 3.93 -2.87 -7.33
N ILE A 186 4.04 -3.09 -6.03
CA ILE A 186 3.01 -2.72 -5.05
C ILE A 186 3.61 -1.72 -4.07
N ILE A 187 3.00 -0.54 -3.97
CA ILE A 187 3.39 0.49 -3.00
C ILE A 187 2.23 0.70 -2.03
N ILE A 188 2.52 0.57 -0.75
CA ILE A 188 1.51 0.65 0.31
C ILE A 188 1.90 1.74 1.29
N ASN A 189 1.04 2.74 1.43
CA ASN A 189 1.14 3.72 2.51
C ASN A 189 0.37 3.19 3.71
N THR A 190 1.03 2.95 4.82
CA THR A 190 0.38 2.62 6.09
C THR A 190 1.34 2.76 7.26
N ASN A 191 0.80 2.92 8.45
CA ASN A 191 1.56 2.84 9.70
C ASN A 191 1.22 1.57 10.50
N ASP A 192 0.43 0.64 9.92
CA ASP A 192 0.11 -0.66 10.52
C ASP A 192 1.31 -1.62 10.36
N ILE A 193 2.23 -1.57 11.33
CA ILE A 193 3.48 -2.35 11.29
C ILE A 193 3.19 -3.85 11.37
N GLU A 194 2.16 -4.27 12.10
CA GLU A 194 1.78 -5.68 12.15
C GLU A 194 1.37 -6.19 10.76
N PHE A 195 0.62 -5.39 10.02
CA PHE A 195 0.27 -5.69 8.63
C PHE A 195 1.51 -5.70 7.74
N ILE A 196 2.38 -4.68 7.82
CA ILE A 196 3.61 -4.58 7.03
C ILE A 196 4.49 -5.81 7.22
N SER A 197 4.72 -6.23 8.46
CA SER A 197 5.60 -7.36 8.79
C SER A 197 5.18 -8.68 8.16
N LYS A 198 3.90 -8.82 7.77
CA LYS A 198 3.34 -10.02 7.13
C LYS A 198 3.43 -10.02 5.61
N ILE A 199 3.70 -8.88 4.99
CA ILE A 199 3.68 -8.72 3.53
C ILE A 199 5.05 -8.37 2.93
N THR A 200 5.89 -7.60 3.63
CA THR A 200 7.18 -7.14 3.12
C THR A 200 8.19 -6.85 4.21
N ASN A 201 9.49 -6.91 3.82
CA ASN A 201 10.59 -6.36 4.60
C ASN A 201 11.16 -5.07 3.97
N ASN A 202 10.66 -4.64 2.81
CA ASN A 202 11.16 -3.43 2.13
C ASN A 202 10.37 -2.20 2.59
N ILE A 203 11.01 -1.32 3.35
CA ILE A 203 10.37 -0.21 4.04
C ILE A 203 11.06 1.10 3.74
N LEU A 204 10.24 2.11 3.49
CA LEU A 204 10.63 3.52 3.48
C LEU A 204 9.97 4.22 4.66
N VAL A 205 10.75 5.01 5.39
CA VAL A 205 10.21 5.92 6.39
C VAL A 205 10.37 7.35 5.90
N MET A 206 9.29 8.10 5.99
CA MET A 206 9.26 9.51 5.62
C MET A 206 9.00 10.40 6.82
N ASP A 207 9.70 11.53 6.87
CA ASP A 207 9.41 12.64 7.77
C ASP A 207 9.55 13.97 7.04
N LYS A 208 8.61 14.90 7.30
CA LYS A 208 8.61 16.28 6.76
C LYS A 208 8.94 16.37 5.26
N GLY A 209 8.41 15.42 4.49
CA GLY A 209 8.57 15.39 3.03
C GLY A 209 9.90 14.82 2.53
N ASN A 210 10.72 14.23 3.39
CA ASN A 210 11.97 13.57 3.04
C ASN A 210 11.88 12.07 3.33
N ILE A 211 12.64 11.24 2.59
CA ILE A 211 12.92 9.86 2.99
C ILE A 211 14.05 9.92 4.02
N ILE A 212 13.77 9.45 5.25
CA ILE A 212 14.74 9.43 6.35
C ILE A 212 15.33 8.04 6.61
N TYR A 213 14.67 7.00 6.09
CA TYR A 213 15.13 5.62 6.18
C TYR A 213 14.66 4.81 4.98
N GLN A 214 15.54 3.89 4.56
CA GLN A 214 15.24 2.84 3.58
C GLN A 214 15.96 1.56 4.00
N GLY A 215 15.24 0.47 4.10
CA GLY A 215 15.82 -0.81 4.50
C GLY A 215 14.78 -1.82 4.94
N THR A 216 15.23 -2.77 5.78
CA THR A 216 14.34 -3.80 6.32
C THR A 216 13.68 -3.35 7.62
N LEU A 217 12.60 -4.03 7.99
CA LEU A 217 11.95 -3.83 9.29
C LEU A 217 12.93 -4.11 10.43
N GLU A 218 13.72 -5.15 10.31
CA GLU A 218 14.70 -5.55 11.32
C GLU A 218 15.76 -4.47 11.56
N ASP A 219 16.30 -3.89 10.49
CA ASP A 219 17.30 -2.82 10.60
C ASP A 219 16.67 -1.51 11.08
N LEU A 220 15.40 -1.26 10.72
CA LEU A 220 14.64 -0.12 11.24
C LEU A 220 14.55 -0.16 12.77
N TYR A 221 14.38 -1.35 13.35
CA TYR A 221 14.33 -1.51 14.82
C TYR A 221 15.67 -1.32 15.51
N LYS A 222 16.76 -1.62 14.82
CA LYS A 222 18.12 -1.37 15.31
C LYS A 222 18.49 0.11 15.18
N SER A 223 17.76 0.86 14.34
CA SER A 223 17.99 2.28 14.14
C SER A 223 17.30 3.08 15.26
N ASN A 224 17.96 4.17 15.72
CA ASN A 224 17.40 5.10 16.71
C ASN A 224 16.53 6.17 16.02
N ILE A 225 15.57 5.76 15.21
CA ILE A 225 14.62 6.71 14.60
C ILE A 225 13.53 7.00 15.63
N ASP A 226 13.54 8.20 16.20
CA ASP A 226 12.55 8.67 17.17
C ASP A 226 11.17 8.85 16.51
N ASN A 227 10.11 8.71 17.32
CA ASN A 227 8.70 8.92 16.94
C ASN A 227 8.11 7.90 15.94
N LEU A 228 8.71 6.73 15.74
CA LEU A 228 8.00 5.61 15.14
C LEU A 228 7.25 4.83 16.23
N ALA A 229 5.92 4.73 16.10
CA ALA A 229 5.16 3.79 16.93
C ALA A 229 5.61 2.36 16.55
N LEU A 230 6.32 1.71 17.46
CA LEU A 230 6.74 0.31 17.29
C LEU A 230 5.58 -0.63 17.67
N PRO A 231 5.46 -1.82 17.07
CA PRO A 231 4.59 -2.86 17.61
C PRO A 231 4.95 -3.16 19.07
N ALA A 232 3.95 -3.52 19.88
CA ALA A 232 4.11 -3.77 21.30
C ALA A 232 5.21 -4.80 21.61
N GLU A 233 5.35 -5.83 20.74
CA GLU A 233 6.40 -6.84 20.87
C GLU A 233 7.81 -6.26 20.75
N LEU A 234 7.95 -5.22 19.98
CA LEU A 234 9.25 -4.59 19.73
C LEU A 234 9.58 -3.52 20.74
N GLU A 235 8.60 -2.76 21.19
CA GLU A 235 8.73 -1.91 22.37
C GLU A 235 9.17 -2.76 23.57
N PHE A 236 8.55 -3.93 23.74
CA PHE A 236 8.93 -4.88 24.77
C PHE A 236 10.38 -5.38 24.60
N ILE A 237 10.80 -5.81 23.41
CA ILE A 237 12.17 -6.23 23.14
C ILE A 237 13.16 -5.09 23.44
N LYS A 238 12.87 -3.89 22.95
CA LYS A 238 13.71 -2.70 23.19
C LYS A 238 13.83 -2.40 24.68
N TYR A 239 12.71 -2.42 25.40
CA TYR A 239 12.67 -2.22 26.85
C TYR A 239 13.50 -3.28 27.60
N VAL A 240 13.31 -4.57 27.30
CA VAL A 240 14.04 -5.66 27.95
C VAL A 240 15.54 -5.58 27.67
N ASN A 241 15.93 -5.30 26.41
CA ASN A 241 17.34 -5.16 26.04
C ASN A 241 18.03 -3.98 26.72
N GLN A 242 17.28 -2.91 27.01
CA GLN A 242 17.80 -1.72 27.69
C GLN A 242 17.86 -1.87 29.22
N THR A 243 16.92 -2.61 29.83
CA THR A 243 16.70 -2.59 31.29
C THR A 243 17.13 -3.87 31.98
N LYS A 244 17.18 -5.00 31.29
CA LYS A 244 17.38 -6.34 31.91
C LYS A 244 18.71 -7.03 31.57
N ASN A 245 19.60 -6.37 30.85
CA ASN A 245 20.88 -6.96 30.40
C ASN A 245 20.73 -8.29 29.63
N ILE A 246 19.56 -8.49 29.01
CA ILE A 246 19.19 -9.64 28.19
C ILE A 246 19.17 -9.18 26.74
N LYS A 247 19.78 -9.91 25.81
CA LYS A 247 19.75 -9.65 24.38
C LYS A 247 18.67 -10.51 23.72
N LEU A 248 17.46 -9.97 23.59
CA LEU A 248 16.40 -10.57 22.76
C LEU A 248 16.56 -10.10 21.32
N ASN A 249 16.46 -11.06 20.39
CA ASN A 249 16.47 -10.76 18.96
C ASN A 249 15.06 -10.35 18.48
N TYR A 250 15.03 -9.65 17.36
CA TYR A 250 13.77 -9.39 16.68
C TYR A 250 13.18 -10.68 16.10
N HIS A 251 11.90 -10.90 16.36
CA HIS A 251 11.11 -11.95 15.74
C HIS A 251 9.80 -11.40 15.23
N ASN A 252 9.51 -11.63 13.96
CA ASN A 252 8.20 -11.31 13.36
C ASN A 252 7.08 -12.31 13.77
N ASN A 253 7.35 -13.18 14.75
CA ASN A 253 6.45 -14.23 15.21
C ASN A 253 6.57 -14.36 16.73
N ILE A 254 5.46 -14.12 17.43
CA ILE A 254 5.37 -14.15 18.89
C ILE A 254 5.77 -15.50 19.50
N ASN A 255 5.55 -16.61 18.78
CA ASN A 255 5.95 -17.95 19.26
C ASN A 255 7.47 -18.11 19.28
N LYS A 256 8.19 -17.51 18.31
CA LYS A 256 9.67 -17.51 18.31
C LYS A 256 10.22 -16.66 19.45
N LEU A 257 9.64 -15.47 19.64
CA LEU A 257 9.99 -14.59 20.75
C LEU A 257 9.76 -15.27 22.10
N SER A 258 8.60 -15.92 22.29
CA SER A 258 8.27 -16.65 23.51
C SER A 258 9.26 -17.79 23.80
N LYS A 259 9.72 -18.53 22.76
CA LYS A 259 10.75 -19.55 22.91
C LYS A 259 12.09 -18.96 23.35
N GLU A 260 12.50 -17.86 22.77
CA GLU A 260 13.74 -17.17 23.12
C GLU A 260 13.69 -16.67 24.59
N ILE A 261 12.61 -16.02 25.00
CA ILE A 261 12.40 -15.57 26.37
C ILE A 261 12.50 -16.75 27.35
N LYS A 262 11.82 -17.88 27.07
CA LYS A 262 11.88 -19.08 27.91
C LYS A 262 13.31 -19.61 28.06
N ASN A 263 14.14 -19.51 27.03
CA ASN A 263 15.54 -19.95 27.09
C ASN A 263 16.42 -19.02 27.95
N HIS A 264 16.07 -17.73 28.03
CA HIS A 264 16.77 -16.77 28.91
C HIS A 264 16.33 -16.84 30.38
N VAL A 265 15.07 -17.21 30.62
CA VAL A 265 14.53 -17.36 32.00
C VAL A 265 14.97 -18.67 32.67
N LYS A 266 15.35 -19.70 31.88
CA LYS A 266 15.83 -20.97 32.39
C LYS A 266 17.34 -21.00 32.71
N LYS A 267 18.06 -19.95 32.42
CA LYS A 267 19.47 -19.72 32.82
C LYS A 267 19.54 -18.77 34.04
#